data_f3200143b466f0bc42f14884ae59dac7
#
_entry.id   f3200143b466f0bc42f14884ae59dac7
#
_cell.length_a   1.000
_cell.length_b   1.000
_cell.length_c   1.000
_cell.angle_alpha   90.00
_cell.angle_beta   90.00
_cell.angle_gamma   90.00
#
_symmetry.space_group_name_H-M   'P 1'
#
loop_
_entity.id
_entity.type
_entity.pdbx_description
1 polymer ?
#
loop_
_entity_poly.entity_id
_entity_poly.type
_entity_poly.pdbx_seq_one_letter_code
_entity_poly.pdbx_strand_id
1 'polypeptide(L)'
;LTSYVNFLKDVEGLRNTSTMKQIAYLKWFLRWSFKKGYNQNMAYDSFKPKLKNTPKKVIFLTWEELNRLKDYKIPPTKQYLERVRDVFLFCCFSGLRYSDVYNLKRSDIKPDHIEVTTVKTADSLIIELNNHSKAILDKYKGVHFEDHKALPVISNQKMNDYLKELGELAEINDPVRETYYKGNERIDTVTPKYALLGTHAGRRTFICNALALGIPAQVVMKWTGHSDYKAMKPYIDIADDIKANAMNKFNQL
;
A
#
# COMPACT_ATOMS: atom_id res chain seq x y z
N LEU A 1 10.76 -14.96 -27.65
CA LEU A 1 9.97 -14.35 -26.55
C LEU A 1 8.50 -14.77 -26.58
N THR A 2 7.87 -14.96 -27.75
CA THR A 2 6.49 -15.42 -27.86
C THR A 2 6.26 -16.74 -27.15
N SER A 3 7.13 -17.74 -27.37
CA SER A 3 7.06 -19.04 -26.69
C SER A 3 7.15 -18.91 -25.16
N TYR A 4 7.99 -17.97 -24.68
CA TYR A 4 8.09 -17.69 -23.24
C TYR A 4 6.82 -17.04 -22.69
N VAL A 5 6.21 -16.11 -23.42
CA VAL A 5 4.90 -15.54 -23.04
C VAL A 5 3.83 -16.64 -22.95
N ASN A 6 3.79 -17.55 -23.92
CA ASN A 6 2.84 -18.66 -23.91
C ASN A 6 3.09 -19.59 -22.70
N PHE A 7 4.34 -19.94 -22.43
CA PHE A 7 4.70 -20.71 -21.23
C PHE A 7 4.20 -20.04 -19.94
N LEU A 8 4.46 -18.74 -19.76
CA LEU A 8 4.03 -18.00 -18.57
C LEU A 8 2.50 -17.95 -18.42
N LYS A 9 1.76 -17.92 -19.53
CA LYS A 9 0.29 -17.91 -19.54
C LYS A 9 -0.31 -19.28 -19.38
N ASP A 10 0.15 -20.24 -20.21
CA ASP A 10 -0.54 -21.50 -20.43
C ASP A 10 -0.05 -22.60 -19.47
N VAL A 11 1.23 -22.54 -19.05
CA VAL A 11 1.83 -23.51 -18.10
C VAL A 11 1.83 -22.94 -16.68
N GLU A 12 2.39 -21.73 -16.50
CA GLU A 12 2.47 -21.09 -15.17
C GLU A 12 1.15 -20.42 -14.73
N GLY A 13 0.19 -20.26 -15.63
CA GLY A 13 -1.13 -19.70 -15.35
C GLY A 13 -1.10 -18.26 -14.83
N LEU A 14 -0.07 -17.48 -15.17
CA LEU A 14 0.12 -16.14 -14.64
C LEU A 14 -0.90 -15.14 -15.17
N ARG A 15 -1.30 -14.20 -14.32
CA ARG A 15 -2.05 -13.00 -14.76
C ARG A 15 -1.21 -12.20 -15.76
N ASN A 16 -1.85 -11.52 -16.72
CA ASN A 16 -1.16 -10.71 -17.73
C ASN A 16 -0.21 -9.68 -17.14
N THR A 17 -0.57 -9.04 -16.01
CA THR A 17 0.30 -8.11 -15.28
C THR A 17 1.59 -8.75 -14.79
N SER A 18 1.53 -10.01 -14.33
CA SER A 18 2.70 -10.76 -13.89
C SER A 18 3.56 -11.19 -15.08
N THR A 19 2.91 -11.68 -16.15
CA THR A 19 3.60 -12.02 -17.41
C THR A 19 4.36 -10.81 -17.96
N MET A 20 3.74 -9.62 -17.99
CA MET A 20 4.41 -8.39 -18.45
C MET A 20 5.63 -8.04 -17.59
N LYS A 21 5.57 -8.25 -16.27
CA LYS A 21 6.72 -8.04 -15.38
C LYS A 21 7.86 -9.00 -15.69
N GLN A 22 7.57 -10.29 -15.89
CA GLN A 22 8.59 -11.28 -16.23
C GLN A 22 9.29 -10.93 -17.55
N ILE A 23 8.51 -10.50 -18.55
CA ILE A 23 9.08 -10.03 -19.84
C ILE A 23 9.93 -8.77 -19.64
N ALA A 24 9.51 -7.84 -18.79
CA ALA A 24 10.32 -6.64 -18.50
C ALA A 24 11.66 -7.00 -17.82
N TYR A 25 11.67 -7.94 -16.87
CA TYR A 25 12.90 -8.43 -16.23
C TYR A 25 13.83 -9.13 -17.23
N LEU A 26 13.26 -10.01 -18.08
CA LEU A 26 14.04 -10.67 -19.13
C LEU A 26 14.64 -9.65 -20.11
N LYS A 27 13.87 -8.67 -20.56
CA LYS A 27 14.38 -7.60 -21.44
C LYS A 27 15.47 -6.77 -20.75
N TRP A 28 15.32 -6.47 -19.46
CA TRP A 28 16.36 -5.77 -18.69
C TRP A 28 17.66 -6.59 -18.65
N PHE A 29 17.58 -7.89 -18.38
CA PHE A 29 18.73 -8.80 -18.42
C PHE A 29 19.37 -8.85 -19.82
N LEU A 30 18.57 -8.99 -20.88
CA LEU A 30 19.07 -9.03 -22.26
C LEU A 30 19.74 -7.71 -22.67
N ARG A 31 19.24 -6.56 -22.24
CA ARG A 31 19.90 -5.25 -22.46
C ARG A 31 21.25 -5.19 -21.73
N TRP A 32 21.31 -5.68 -20.50
CA TRP A 32 22.57 -5.77 -19.77
C TRP A 32 23.55 -6.71 -20.49
N SER A 33 23.12 -7.88 -20.93
CA SER A 33 23.91 -8.85 -21.70
C SER A 33 24.45 -8.25 -23.00
N PHE A 34 23.63 -7.48 -23.72
CA PHE A 34 24.05 -6.75 -24.90
C PHE A 34 25.15 -5.71 -24.59
N LYS A 35 24.95 -4.91 -23.55
CA LYS A 35 25.95 -3.92 -23.12
C LYS A 35 27.29 -4.55 -22.70
N LYS A 36 27.27 -5.79 -22.25
CA LYS A 36 28.49 -6.54 -21.88
C LYS A 36 29.11 -7.33 -23.04
N GLY A 37 28.50 -7.28 -24.23
CA GLY A 37 28.99 -8.00 -25.42
C GLY A 37 28.64 -9.50 -25.43
N TYR A 38 27.85 -10.00 -24.47
CA TYR A 38 27.44 -11.41 -24.41
C TYR A 38 26.34 -11.74 -25.42
N ASN A 39 25.59 -10.76 -25.87
CA ASN A 39 24.51 -10.89 -26.83
C ASN A 39 24.62 -9.77 -27.85
N GLN A 40 24.53 -10.11 -29.13
CA GLN A 40 24.58 -9.12 -30.24
C GLN A 40 23.18 -8.88 -30.85
N ASN A 41 22.17 -9.67 -30.47
CA ASN A 41 20.82 -9.56 -31.03
C ASN A 41 19.94 -8.66 -30.17
N MET A 42 19.46 -7.55 -30.74
CA MET A 42 18.56 -6.60 -30.09
C MET A 42 17.08 -6.78 -30.44
N ALA A 43 16.70 -7.81 -31.20
CA ALA A 43 15.31 -8.03 -31.62
C ALA A 43 14.31 -8.13 -30.45
N TYR A 44 14.78 -8.48 -29.26
CA TYR A 44 13.97 -8.49 -28.03
C TYR A 44 13.46 -7.10 -27.62
N ASP A 45 14.14 -6.03 -28.02
CA ASP A 45 13.82 -4.68 -27.53
C ASP A 45 12.51 -4.15 -28.14
N SER A 46 12.24 -4.47 -29.38
CA SER A 46 10.99 -4.13 -30.05
C SER A 46 9.81 -5.02 -29.65
N PHE A 47 10.06 -6.16 -28.99
CA PHE A 47 9.00 -7.11 -28.62
C PHE A 47 8.03 -6.50 -27.60
N LYS A 48 6.77 -6.40 -27.94
CA LYS A 48 5.67 -5.94 -27.06
C LYS A 48 4.54 -6.96 -27.12
N PRO A 49 4.36 -7.80 -26.08
CA PRO A 49 3.24 -8.74 -26.06
C PRO A 49 1.92 -7.95 -26.01
N LYS A 50 0.97 -8.33 -26.88
CA LYS A 50 -0.38 -7.76 -26.88
C LYS A 50 -1.22 -8.43 -25.77
N LEU A 51 -1.04 -7.99 -24.53
CA LEU A 51 -1.76 -8.50 -23.38
C LEU A 51 -2.70 -7.42 -22.83
N LYS A 52 -3.98 -7.77 -22.68
CA LYS A 52 -4.97 -6.90 -22.03
C LYS A 52 -4.59 -6.72 -20.55
N ASN A 53 -4.73 -5.51 -20.04
CA ASN A 53 -4.45 -5.18 -18.65
C ASN A 53 -5.59 -4.30 -18.10
N THR A 54 -5.90 -4.48 -16.83
CA THR A 54 -6.83 -3.63 -16.09
C THR A 54 -6.07 -2.87 -15.00
N PRO A 55 -6.43 -1.62 -14.71
CA PRO A 55 -5.87 -0.89 -13.58
C PRO A 55 -6.10 -1.66 -12.29
N LYS A 56 -5.06 -1.71 -11.44
CA LYS A 56 -5.19 -2.35 -10.13
C LYS A 56 -6.05 -1.46 -9.22
N LYS A 57 -7.07 -2.05 -8.60
CA LYS A 57 -7.89 -1.35 -7.62
C LYS A 57 -7.05 -0.95 -6.39
N VAL A 58 -7.23 0.27 -5.93
CA VAL A 58 -6.59 0.78 -4.72
C VAL A 58 -7.39 0.30 -3.52
N ILE A 59 -6.78 -0.51 -2.66
CA ILE A 59 -7.40 -0.95 -1.40
C ILE A 59 -6.93 0.00 -0.29
N PHE A 60 -7.89 0.65 0.36
CA PHE A 60 -7.70 1.58 1.47
C PHE A 60 -8.94 1.51 2.38
N LEU A 61 -8.86 2.04 3.60
CA LEU A 61 -10.00 2.15 4.50
C LEU A 61 -10.65 3.53 4.37
N THR A 62 -11.97 3.57 4.24
CA THR A 62 -12.74 4.81 4.41
C THR A 62 -12.62 5.31 5.84
N TRP A 63 -13.06 6.54 6.11
CA TRP A 63 -13.00 7.08 7.47
C TRP A 63 -13.83 6.28 8.47
N GLU A 64 -15.00 5.79 8.05
CA GLU A 64 -15.88 4.93 8.85
C GLU A 64 -15.21 3.59 9.15
N GLU A 65 -14.62 2.94 8.16
CA GLU A 65 -13.91 1.67 8.32
C GLU A 65 -12.67 1.82 9.20
N LEU A 66 -11.93 2.92 9.04
CA LEU A 66 -10.75 3.23 9.86
C LEU A 66 -11.14 3.41 11.33
N ASN A 67 -12.24 4.13 11.62
CA ASN A 67 -12.75 4.30 12.97
C ASN A 67 -13.26 2.97 13.54
N ARG A 68 -13.98 2.16 12.76
CA ARG A 68 -14.43 0.83 13.16
C ARG A 68 -13.26 -0.07 13.57
N LEU A 69 -12.18 -0.08 12.78
CA LEU A 69 -10.96 -0.82 13.10
C LEU A 69 -10.28 -0.29 14.37
N LYS A 70 -10.19 1.04 14.51
CA LYS A 70 -9.57 1.72 15.65
C LYS A 70 -10.30 1.40 16.95
N ASP A 71 -11.63 1.46 16.93
CA ASP A 71 -12.47 1.35 18.12
C ASP A 71 -12.89 -0.10 18.42
N TYR A 72 -12.50 -1.06 17.56
CA TYR A 72 -12.79 -2.48 17.75
C TYR A 72 -12.21 -3.00 19.07
N LYS A 73 -13.06 -3.64 19.89
CA LYS A 73 -12.64 -4.25 21.17
C LYS A 73 -12.04 -5.63 20.90
N ILE A 74 -10.72 -5.69 20.95
CA ILE A 74 -9.97 -6.93 20.73
C ILE A 74 -10.22 -7.91 21.86
N PRO A 75 -10.64 -9.16 21.57
CA PRO A 75 -10.86 -10.18 22.59
C PRO A 75 -9.58 -10.49 23.40
N PRO A 76 -9.68 -10.84 24.69
CA PRO A 76 -8.52 -11.19 25.52
C PRO A 76 -7.65 -12.31 24.96
N THR A 77 -8.25 -13.26 24.22
CA THR A 77 -7.54 -14.37 23.55
C THR A 77 -6.73 -13.96 22.33
N LYS A 78 -6.92 -12.74 21.82
CA LYS A 78 -6.29 -12.22 20.59
C LYS A 78 -5.49 -10.94 20.81
N GLN A 79 -4.94 -10.74 22.00
CA GLN A 79 -4.18 -9.51 22.37
C GLN A 79 -3.02 -9.19 21.43
N TYR A 80 -2.47 -10.18 20.71
CA TYR A 80 -1.44 -9.95 19.69
C TYR A 80 -1.92 -9.05 18.55
N LEU A 81 -3.24 -8.96 18.29
CA LEU A 81 -3.80 -8.07 17.27
C LEU A 81 -3.74 -6.58 17.68
N GLU A 82 -3.59 -6.27 18.97
CA GLU A 82 -3.49 -4.89 19.44
C GLU A 82 -2.27 -4.19 18.85
N ARG A 83 -1.10 -4.84 18.92
CA ARG A 83 0.13 -4.30 18.31
C ARG A 83 0.01 -4.17 16.79
N VAL A 84 -0.67 -5.11 16.14
CA VAL A 84 -0.93 -5.07 14.69
C VAL A 84 -1.80 -3.88 14.33
N ARG A 85 -2.88 -3.67 15.08
CA ARG A 85 -3.76 -2.50 14.93
C ARG A 85 -3.00 -1.20 15.09
N ASP A 86 -2.24 -1.06 16.16
CA ASP A 86 -1.55 0.19 16.48
C ASP A 86 -0.50 0.54 15.42
N VAL A 87 0.31 -0.44 14.97
CA VAL A 87 1.29 -0.25 13.89
C VAL A 87 0.60 0.10 12.57
N PHE A 88 -0.52 -0.55 12.24
CA PHE A 88 -1.27 -0.24 11.04
C PHE A 88 -1.92 1.14 11.09
N LEU A 89 -2.55 1.50 12.21
CA LEU A 89 -3.12 2.83 12.43
C LEU A 89 -2.03 3.91 12.35
N PHE A 90 -0.85 3.63 12.88
CA PHE A 90 0.27 4.55 12.73
C PHE A 90 0.63 4.81 11.27
N CYS A 91 0.64 3.77 10.41
CA CYS A 91 0.78 3.95 8.96
C CYS A 91 -0.38 4.76 8.35
N CYS A 92 -1.62 4.56 8.85
CA CYS A 92 -2.80 5.30 8.39
C CYS A 92 -2.79 6.78 8.78
N PHE A 93 -2.10 7.16 9.84
CA PHE A 93 -2.06 8.53 10.35
C PHE A 93 -0.75 9.27 10.08
N SER A 94 0.31 8.57 9.66
CA SER A 94 1.60 9.17 9.30
C SER A 94 1.90 9.14 7.80
N GLY A 95 1.24 8.25 7.04
CA GLY A 95 1.54 8.03 5.63
C GLY A 95 2.84 7.27 5.37
N LEU A 96 3.58 6.88 6.39
CA LEU A 96 4.82 6.11 6.26
C LEU A 96 4.57 4.73 5.63
N ARG A 97 5.56 4.24 4.87
CA ARG A 97 5.56 2.84 4.44
C ARG A 97 5.83 1.94 5.64
N TYR A 98 5.28 0.73 5.63
CA TYR A 98 5.54 -0.24 6.69
C TYR A 98 7.04 -0.49 6.91
N SER A 99 7.86 -0.52 5.85
CA SER A 99 9.32 -0.64 5.96
C SER A 99 9.97 0.50 6.76
N ASP A 100 9.44 1.71 6.60
CA ASP A 100 9.95 2.89 7.30
C ASP A 100 9.50 2.86 8.77
N VAL A 101 8.25 2.46 9.03
CA VAL A 101 7.75 2.23 10.41
C VAL A 101 8.49 1.06 11.09
N TYR A 102 8.82 0.00 10.36
CA TYR A 102 9.61 -1.13 10.88
C TYR A 102 10.98 -0.70 11.39
N ASN A 103 11.60 0.29 10.74
CA ASN A 103 12.93 0.79 11.08
C ASN A 103 12.89 2.09 11.90
N LEU A 104 11.71 2.62 12.23
CA LEU A 104 11.55 3.86 12.98
C LEU A 104 12.17 3.72 14.39
N LYS A 105 13.13 4.56 14.69
CA LYS A 105 13.79 4.60 15.99
C LYS A 105 13.24 5.73 16.85
N ARG A 106 13.43 5.62 18.14
CA ARG A 106 13.05 6.69 19.10
C ARG A 106 13.78 7.99 18.83
N SER A 107 15.02 7.94 18.35
CA SER A 107 15.81 9.12 17.98
C SER A 107 15.19 9.94 16.84
N ASP A 108 14.36 9.31 16.01
CA ASP A 108 13.73 9.92 14.83
C ASP A 108 12.47 10.71 15.22
N ILE A 109 11.98 10.51 16.46
CA ILE A 109 10.77 11.14 16.97
C ILE A 109 11.15 12.44 17.68
N LYS A 110 10.59 13.55 17.19
CA LYS A 110 10.69 14.89 17.80
C LYS A 110 9.35 15.24 18.48
N PRO A 111 9.28 16.33 19.23
CA PRO A 111 8.06 16.70 19.98
C PRO A 111 6.81 16.89 19.10
N ASP A 112 6.98 17.34 17.85
CA ASP A 112 5.91 17.72 16.92
C ASP A 112 5.98 17.03 15.56
N HIS A 113 7.09 16.35 15.23
CA HIS A 113 7.29 15.68 13.94
C HIS A 113 8.17 14.44 14.06
N ILE A 114 8.27 13.73 12.96
CA ILE A 114 9.20 12.60 12.76
C ILE A 114 10.16 12.97 11.64
N GLU A 115 11.46 12.70 11.85
CA GLU A 115 12.50 12.81 10.83
C GLU A 115 12.97 11.42 10.43
N VAL A 116 12.68 10.99 9.20
CA VAL A 116 13.07 9.67 8.72
C VAL A 116 13.77 9.72 7.37
N THR A 117 14.78 8.89 7.18
CA THR A 117 15.30 8.57 5.85
C THR A 117 14.62 7.28 5.38
N THR A 118 13.88 7.37 4.27
CA THR A 118 13.10 6.23 3.76
C THR A 118 14.00 5.10 3.27
N VAL A 119 13.63 3.86 3.60
CA VAL A 119 14.42 2.66 3.23
C VAL A 119 14.47 2.46 1.71
N LYS A 120 13.38 2.77 0.99
CA LYS A 120 13.23 2.45 -0.43
C LYS A 120 13.90 3.47 -1.36
N THR A 121 13.86 4.75 -1.02
CA THR A 121 14.26 5.84 -1.93
C THR A 121 15.36 6.71 -1.35
N ALA A 122 15.76 6.47 -0.09
CA ALA A 122 16.73 7.26 0.65
C ALA A 122 16.37 8.76 0.77
N ASP A 123 15.08 9.09 0.62
CA ASP A 123 14.58 10.46 0.81
C ASP A 123 14.50 10.78 2.31
N SER A 124 14.92 11.98 2.69
CA SER A 124 14.66 12.52 4.03
C SER A 124 13.26 13.12 4.07
N LEU A 125 12.43 12.65 5.00
CA LEU A 125 11.07 13.12 5.20
C LEU A 125 10.92 13.72 6.59
N ILE A 126 10.21 14.85 6.66
CA ILE A 126 9.68 15.44 7.89
C ILE A 126 8.17 15.27 7.83
N ILE A 127 7.61 14.61 8.85
CA ILE A 127 6.18 14.28 8.93
C ILE A 127 5.65 14.78 10.25
N GLU A 128 4.78 15.78 10.21
CA GLU A 128 4.13 16.35 11.37
C GLU A 128 3.24 15.32 12.07
N LEU A 129 3.29 15.28 13.38
CA LEU A 129 2.51 14.38 14.20
C LEU A 129 1.12 14.97 14.49
N ASN A 130 0.08 14.24 14.11
CA ASN A 130 -1.29 14.50 14.55
C ASN A 130 -1.59 13.79 15.88
N ASN A 131 -2.73 14.10 16.49
CA ASN A 131 -3.11 13.55 17.80
C ASN A 131 -3.17 12.00 17.82
N HIS A 132 -3.59 11.37 16.70
CA HIS A 132 -3.68 9.91 16.62
C HIS A 132 -2.29 9.25 16.59
N SER A 133 -1.38 9.79 15.77
CA SER A 133 0.00 9.28 15.70
C SER A 133 0.77 9.53 17.00
N LYS A 134 0.57 10.69 17.65
CA LYS A 134 1.13 10.98 18.98
C LYS A 134 0.65 10.00 20.03
N ALA A 135 -0.66 9.76 20.12
CA ALA A 135 -1.25 8.84 21.10
C ALA A 135 -0.68 7.41 20.97
N ILE A 136 -0.44 6.94 19.73
CA ILE A 136 0.18 5.64 19.51
C ILE A 136 1.65 5.64 19.99
N LEU A 137 2.43 6.67 19.67
CA LEU A 137 3.81 6.78 20.12
C LEU A 137 3.92 6.87 21.64
N ASP A 138 3.04 7.65 22.28
CA ASP A 138 3.00 7.80 23.73
C ASP A 138 2.66 6.49 24.44
N LYS A 139 1.74 5.68 23.89
CA LYS A 139 1.41 4.35 24.40
C LYS A 139 2.64 3.45 24.53
N TYR A 140 3.59 3.55 23.60
CA TYR A 140 4.80 2.73 23.57
C TYR A 140 6.06 3.43 24.09
N LYS A 141 5.96 4.67 24.58
CA LYS A 141 7.10 5.47 25.00
C LYS A 141 7.96 4.80 26.09
N GLY A 142 7.30 4.11 27.04
CA GLY A 142 7.97 3.39 28.14
C GLY A 142 8.37 1.94 27.84
N VAL A 143 8.01 1.40 26.65
CA VAL A 143 8.25 0.00 26.30
C VAL A 143 9.57 -0.15 25.56
N HIS A 144 10.48 -0.99 26.06
CA HIS A 144 11.76 -1.24 25.38
C HIS A 144 11.59 -2.25 24.24
N PHE A 145 12.06 -1.89 23.05
CA PHE A 145 12.15 -2.77 21.88
C PHE A 145 13.60 -2.90 21.41
N GLU A 146 13.95 -4.04 20.80
CA GLU A 146 15.26 -4.25 20.20
C GLU A 146 15.58 -3.16 19.17
N ASP A 147 16.87 -2.86 18.97
CA ASP A 147 17.36 -1.84 18.04
C ASP A 147 16.81 -0.43 18.28
N HIS A 148 16.37 -0.11 19.52
CA HIS A 148 15.75 1.17 19.86
C HIS A 148 14.52 1.54 19.02
N LYS A 149 13.80 0.56 18.51
CA LYS A 149 12.57 0.77 17.73
C LYS A 149 11.52 1.52 18.54
N ALA A 150 10.72 2.32 17.83
CA ALA A 150 9.68 3.13 18.45
C ALA A 150 8.38 2.35 18.68
N LEU A 151 8.09 1.34 17.86
CA LEU A 151 6.82 0.63 17.81
C LEU A 151 7.00 -0.90 17.81
N PRO A 152 5.97 -1.67 18.24
CA PRO A 152 6.01 -3.13 18.35
C PRO A 152 5.84 -3.83 16.99
N VAL A 153 6.75 -3.57 16.06
CA VAL A 153 6.69 -4.11 14.70
C VAL A 153 7.06 -5.58 14.65
N ILE A 154 6.37 -6.36 13.80
CA ILE A 154 6.61 -7.79 13.55
C ILE A 154 7.02 -7.99 12.09
N SER A 155 7.21 -9.21 11.60
CA SER A 155 7.52 -9.44 10.19
C SER A 155 6.35 -9.02 9.28
N ASN A 156 6.66 -8.55 8.07
CA ASN A 156 5.64 -8.08 7.12
C ASN A 156 4.62 -9.17 6.76
N GLN A 157 5.05 -10.43 6.67
CA GLN A 157 4.14 -11.54 6.39
C GLN A 157 3.13 -11.71 7.52
N LYS A 158 3.59 -11.88 8.76
CA LYS A 158 2.71 -12.00 9.94
C LYS A 158 1.80 -10.77 10.09
N MET A 159 2.35 -9.57 9.84
CA MET A 159 1.55 -8.35 9.88
C MET A 159 0.40 -8.39 8.88
N ASN A 160 0.63 -8.84 7.65
CA ASN A 160 -0.42 -8.96 6.63
C ASN A 160 -1.48 -10.01 7.02
N ASP A 161 -1.06 -11.14 7.56
CA ASP A 161 -1.99 -12.22 7.95
C ASP A 161 -2.88 -11.77 9.12
N TYR A 162 -2.29 -11.19 10.16
CA TYR A 162 -3.03 -10.68 11.31
C TYR A 162 -3.89 -9.45 10.99
N LEU A 163 -3.48 -8.64 10.02
CA LEU A 163 -4.28 -7.50 9.56
C LEU A 163 -5.56 -7.95 8.86
N LYS A 164 -5.51 -9.05 8.10
CA LYS A 164 -6.72 -9.65 7.52
C LYS A 164 -7.64 -10.21 8.59
N GLU A 165 -7.09 -10.93 9.56
CA GLU A 165 -7.84 -11.43 10.71
C GLU A 165 -8.51 -10.28 11.48
N LEU A 166 -7.77 -9.23 11.78
CA LEU A 166 -8.31 -8.04 12.45
C LEU A 166 -9.39 -7.35 11.62
N GLY A 167 -9.19 -7.24 10.30
CA GLY A 167 -10.16 -6.65 9.38
C GLY A 167 -11.46 -7.46 9.30
N GLU A 168 -11.38 -8.79 9.35
CA GLU A 168 -12.53 -9.67 9.41
C GLU A 168 -13.30 -9.46 10.71
N LEU A 169 -12.62 -9.45 11.85
CA LEU A 169 -13.22 -9.23 13.17
C LEU A 169 -13.84 -7.83 13.30
N ALA A 170 -13.26 -6.83 12.67
CA ALA A 170 -13.79 -5.47 12.63
C ALA A 170 -14.84 -5.26 11.52
N GLU A 171 -15.29 -6.34 10.87
CA GLU A 171 -16.34 -6.35 9.85
C GLU A 171 -16.04 -5.41 8.66
N ILE A 172 -14.78 -5.40 8.18
CA ILE A 172 -14.38 -4.69 6.96
C ILE A 172 -14.76 -5.54 5.74
N ASN A 173 -16.05 -5.78 5.56
CA ASN A 173 -16.58 -6.84 4.68
C ASN A 173 -17.03 -6.34 3.30
N ASP A 174 -16.90 -5.05 2.99
CA ASP A 174 -17.36 -4.51 1.71
C ASP A 174 -16.86 -5.35 0.53
N PRO A 175 -17.74 -5.73 -0.42
CA PRO A 175 -17.35 -6.56 -1.54
C PRO A 175 -16.48 -5.78 -2.51
N VAL A 176 -15.28 -6.30 -2.77
CA VAL A 176 -14.35 -5.73 -3.74
C VAL A 176 -14.33 -6.60 -4.99
N ARG A 177 -14.85 -6.06 -6.10
CA ARG A 177 -14.74 -6.71 -7.39
C ARG A 177 -13.39 -6.36 -8.02
N GLU A 178 -12.61 -7.38 -8.38
CA GLU A 178 -11.40 -7.28 -9.19
C GLU A 178 -11.65 -7.90 -10.56
N THR A 179 -11.25 -7.21 -11.62
CA THR A 179 -11.22 -7.76 -12.98
C THR A 179 -9.77 -7.86 -13.42
N TYR A 180 -9.36 -9.03 -13.89
CA TYR A 180 -8.03 -9.23 -14.46
C TYR A 180 -8.08 -10.18 -15.65
N TYR A 181 -6.98 -10.29 -16.38
CA TYR A 181 -6.87 -11.16 -17.54
C TYR A 181 -5.77 -12.19 -17.36
N LYS A 182 -6.06 -13.42 -17.82
CA LYS A 182 -5.09 -14.48 -18.12
C LYS A 182 -5.14 -14.72 -19.63
N GLY A 183 -4.10 -14.32 -20.36
CA GLY A 183 -4.15 -14.27 -21.82
C GLY A 183 -5.30 -13.39 -22.32
N ASN A 184 -6.25 -13.99 -23.04
CA ASN A 184 -7.46 -13.32 -23.53
C ASN A 184 -8.68 -13.52 -22.63
N GLU A 185 -8.60 -14.42 -21.66
CA GLU A 185 -9.68 -14.72 -20.74
C GLU A 185 -9.82 -13.60 -19.70
N ARG A 186 -11.05 -13.09 -19.57
CA ARG A 186 -11.41 -12.14 -18.52
C ARG A 186 -11.89 -12.91 -17.30
N ILE A 187 -11.32 -12.59 -16.15
CA ILE A 187 -11.68 -13.19 -14.87
C ILE A 187 -12.16 -12.07 -13.93
N ASP A 188 -13.37 -12.24 -13.43
CA ASP A 188 -13.97 -11.37 -12.42
C ASP A 188 -14.03 -12.14 -11.10
N THR A 189 -13.52 -11.54 -10.04
CA THR A 189 -13.59 -12.08 -8.66
C THR A 189 -14.20 -11.05 -7.73
N VAL A 190 -14.97 -11.52 -6.76
CA VAL A 190 -15.48 -10.69 -5.67
C VAL A 190 -14.89 -11.21 -4.36
N THR A 191 -14.23 -10.35 -3.63
CA THR A 191 -13.52 -10.72 -2.39
C THR A 191 -13.89 -9.71 -1.31
N PRO A 192 -14.14 -10.12 -0.05
CA PRO A 192 -14.36 -9.18 1.03
C PRO A 192 -13.10 -8.34 1.26
N LYS A 193 -13.29 -7.07 1.57
CA LYS A 193 -12.20 -6.08 1.61
C LYS A 193 -11.11 -6.45 2.62
N TYR A 194 -11.48 -7.04 3.77
CA TYR A 194 -10.50 -7.49 4.77
C TYR A 194 -9.47 -8.47 4.20
N ALA A 195 -9.88 -9.38 3.32
CA ALA A 195 -8.99 -10.37 2.72
C ALA A 195 -7.94 -9.76 1.76
N LEU A 196 -8.16 -8.51 1.31
CA LEU A 196 -7.27 -7.73 0.45
C LEU A 196 -6.41 -6.74 1.25
N LEU A 197 -6.62 -6.63 2.57
CA LEU A 197 -5.80 -5.77 3.42
C LEU A 197 -4.36 -6.27 3.50
N GLY A 198 -3.46 -5.31 3.53
CA GLY A 198 -2.04 -5.54 3.77
C GLY A 198 -1.40 -4.25 4.26
N THR A 199 -0.17 -4.32 4.72
CA THR A 199 0.54 -3.19 5.34
C THR A 199 0.55 -1.93 4.47
N HIS A 200 0.58 -2.08 3.15
CA HIS A 200 0.57 -0.94 2.23
C HIS A 200 -0.80 -0.24 2.16
N ALA A 201 -1.88 -0.89 2.60
CA ALA A 201 -3.20 -0.27 2.70
C ALA A 201 -3.20 0.89 3.72
N GLY A 202 -2.39 0.84 4.79
CA GLY A 202 -2.27 1.94 5.74
C GLY A 202 -1.86 3.25 5.10
N ARG A 203 -0.77 3.23 4.34
CA ARG A 203 -0.31 4.43 3.59
C ARG A 203 -1.33 4.91 2.55
N ARG A 204 -2.01 3.98 1.86
CA ARG A 204 -3.07 4.34 0.91
C ARG A 204 -4.26 5.00 1.62
N THR A 205 -4.63 4.49 2.79
CA THR A 205 -5.65 5.06 3.66
C THR A 205 -5.31 6.50 4.03
N PHE A 206 -4.05 6.76 4.45
CA PHE A 206 -3.59 8.12 4.70
C PHE A 206 -3.78 9.03 3.49
N ILE A 207 -3.29 8.61 2.32
CA ILE A 207 -3.32 9.43 1.10
C ILE A 207 -4.76 9.74 0.68
N CYS A 208 -5.62 8.71 0.57
CA CYS A 208 -7.00 8.88 0.13
C CYS A 208 -7.80 9.78 1.09
N ASN A 209 -7.67 9.56 2.40
CA ASN A 209 -8.40 10.34 3.40
C ASN A 209 -7.85 11.79 3.50
N ALA A 210 -6.54 11.99 3.41
CA ALA A 210 -5.96 13.34 3.39
C ALA A 210 -6.43 14.16 2.19
N LEU A 211 -6.45 13.57 0.99
CA LEU A 211 -6.95 14.22 -0.21
C LEU A 211 -8.47 14.48 -0.12
N ALA A 212 -9.24 13.53 0.41
CA ALA A 212 -10.68 13.69 0.63
C ALA A 212 -11.01 14.82 1.62
N LEU A 213 -10.15 15.04 2.63
CA LEU A 213 -10.23 16.20 3.54
C LEU A 213 -9.85 17.54 2.87
N GLY A 214 -9.41 17.53 1.63
CA GLY A 214 -9.03 18.73 0.89
C GLY A 214 -7.57 19.15 1.07
N ILE A 215 -6.73 18.32 1.69
CA ILE A 215 -5.29 18.61 1.81
C ILE A 215 -4.68 18.58 0.40
N PRO A 216 -3.94 19.62 -0.02
CA PRO A 216 -3.36 19.68 -1.36
C PRO A 216 -2.44 18.49 -1.65
N ALA A 217 -2.54 17.92 -2.86
CA ALA A 217 -1.76 16.75 -3.25
C ALA A 217 -0.25 16.95 -3.07
N GLN A 218 0.26 18.17 -3.32
CA GLN A 218 1.67 18.51 -3.12
C GLN A 218 2.12 18.37 -1.66
N VAL A 219 1.25 18.69 -0.69
CA VAL A 219 1.53 18.52 0.74
C VAL A 219 1.57 17.02 1.08
N VAL A 220 0.56 16.25 0.62
CA VAL A 220 0.52 14.80 0.82
C VAL A 220 1.73 14.11 0.19
N MET A 221 2.19 14.59 -0.98
CA MET A 221 3.41 14.09 -1.65
C MET A 221 4.66 14.31 -0.79
N LYS A 222 4.80 15.46 -0.14
CA LYS A 222 5.94 15.74 0.76
C LYS A 222 5.98 14.76 1.92
N TRP A 223 4.85 14.55 2.62
CA TRP A 223 4.76 13.60 3.74
C TRP A 223 5.03 12.15 3.33
N THR A 224 4.65 11.82 2.12
CA THR A 224 4.75 10.45 1.62
C THR A 224 5.98 10.19 0.75
N GLY A 225 6.78 11.20 0.42
CA GLY A 225 7.96 11.07 -0.46
C GLY A 225 7.59 10.57 -1.86
N HIS A 226 6.51 11.10 -2.45
CA HIS A 226 6.19 10.88 -3.86
C HIS A 226 6.80 12.00 -4.70
N SER A 227 7.69 11.64 -5.60
CA SER A 227 8.34 12.57 -6.54
C SER A 227 7.53 12.77 -7.84
N ASP A 228 6.68 11.80 -8.20
CA ASP A 228 5.90 11.84 -9.44
C ASP A 228 4.40 12.01 -9.15
N TYR A 229 3.81 13.10 -9.67
CA TYR A 229 2.39 13.38 -9.57
C TYR A 229 1.52 12.29 -10.25
N LYS A 230 2.03 11.62 -11.29
CA LYS A 230 1.33 10.48 -11.91
C LYS A 230 1.06 9.35 -10.93
N ALA A 231 1.95 9.16 -9.95
CA ALA A 231 1.75 8.16 -8.90
C ALA A 231 0.60 8.53 -7.94
N MET A 232 0.24 9.82 -7.86
CA MET A 232 -0.88 10.31 -7.03
C MET A 232 -2.23 10.22 -7.72
N LYS A 233 -2.27 10.20 -9.05
CA LYS A 233 -3.51 10.26 -9.83
C LYS A 233 -4.58 9.26 -9.36
N PRO A 234 -4.30 7.95 -9.14
CA PRO A 234 -5.32 7.00 -8.68
C PRO A 234 -5.95 7.35 -7.33
N TYR A 235 -5.21 8.06 -6.48
CA TYR A 235 -5.70 8.50 -5.16
C TYR A 235 -6.51 9.80 -5.27
N ILE A 236 -6.14 10.68 -6.20
CA ILE A 236 -6.86 11.93 -6.48
C ILE A 236 -8.23 11.59 -7.06
N ASP A 237 -8.29 10.69 -8.06
CA ASP A 237 -9.53 10.23 -8.67
C ASP A 237 -10.49 9.67 -7.58
N ILE A 238 -9.98 8.85 -6.66
CA ILE A 238 -10.77 8.31 -5.54
C ILE A 238 -11.26 9.42 -4.59
N ALA A 239 -10.40 10.38 -4.26
CA ALA A 239 -10.77 11.48 -3.37
C ALA A 239 -11.83 12.39 -3.98
N ASP A 240 -11.79 12.58 -5.28
CA ASP A 240 -12.80 13.35 -6.01
C ASP A 240 -14.16 12.63 -6.04
N ASP A 241 -14.18 11.29 -6.19
CA ASP A 241 -15.39 10.48 -6.04
C ASP A 241 -15.99 10.59 -4.64
N ILE A 242 -15.15 10.56 -3.59
CA ILE A 242 -15.60 10.74 -2.20
C ILE A 242 -16.22 12.13 -2.00
N LYS A 243 -15.61 13.19 -2.55
CA LYS A 243 -16.11 14.57 -2.48
C LYS A 243 -17.41 14.73 -3.25
N ALA A 244 -17.53 14.14 -4.45
CA ALA A 244 -18.75 14.15 -5.24
C ALA A 244 -19.92 13.50 -4.48
N ASN A 245 -19.67 12.35 -3.84
CA ASN A 245 -20.67 11.69 -3.00
C ASN A 245 -21.06 12.52 -1.77
N ALA A 246 -20.12 13.28 -1.20
CA ALA A 246 -20.41 14.21 -0.11
C ALA A 246 -21.30 15.39 -0.58
N MET A 247 -21.09 15.89 -1.81
CA MET A 247 -21.93 16.94 -2.38
C MET A 247 -23.40 16.50 -2.53
N ASN A 248 -23.64 15.22 -2.83
CA ASN A 248 -25.02 14.70 -2.93
C ASN A 248 -25.80 14.79 -1.61
N LYS A 249 -25.10 14.90 -0.44
CA LYS A 249 -25.76 15.12 0.86
C LYS A 249 -26.44 16.49 0.96
N PHE A 250 -25.98 17.49 0.20
CA PHE A 250 -26.67 18.79 0.13
C PHE A 250 -28.05 18.70 -0.53
N ASN A 251 -28.27 17.69 -1.37
CA ASN A 251 -29.58 17.49 -2.02
C ASN A 251 -30.63 16.90 -1.05
N GLN A 252 -30.25 16.59 0.20
CA GLN A 252 -31.13 16.05 1.24
C GLN A 252 -31.57 17.14 2.26
N LEU A 253 -31.08 18.36 2.10
CA LEU A 253 -31.47 19.55 2.86
C LEU A 253 -32.63 20.26 2.17
#